data_d8737ba4e9e3eacaaaeb6f789eb21e9f
#
_entry.id   d8737ba4e9e3eacaaaeb6f789eb21e9f
#
_cell.length_a   1.000
_cell.length_b   1.000
_cell.length_c   1.000
_cell.angle_alpha   90.00
_cell.angle_beta   90.00
_cell.angle_gamma   90.00
#
_symmetry.space_group_name_H-M   'P 1'
#
loop_
_entity.id
_entity.type
_entity.pdbx_description
1 polymer ?
#
loop_
_entity_poly.entity_id
_entity_poly.type
_entity_poly.pdbx_seq_one_letter_code
_entity_poly.pdbx_strand_id
1 'polypeptide(L)'
;IRRRNNNSKNNKRRTRQSFNCKTKRNGEGDYRCTLDQINAMVRDSEIKTQDMNIIESMTASVFNTDSLHSYRIKMSTVKPNNRLQNLSDKDFLQALGAIGVGADLLFHPTAAGLLMFGRSEFIKKEYPSYCLEYKETTQDDKHTIISSNLNSDCENLYDFFIKVFEKISSDIKLTVNIKSDITPITTALQEALANCLINADYYGSNGVVMRKDDERITISNPGGFRVELDAARAGGISDPRNTAIMRMFNLIGVGSNDGFGISNIFSVWKSHGLVLPVIEESFKPENITLKLSFVPES
;
A
#
# COMPACT_ATOMS: atom_id res chain seq x y z
N ILE A 1 2.68 50.27 -33.67
CA ILE A 1 2.06 50.76 -32.41
C ILE A 1 1.77 49.57 -31.52
N ARG A 2 2.34 49.59 -30.32
CA ARG A 2 2.47 48.56 -29.28
C ARG A 2 1.17 47.86 -28.88
N ARG A 3 1.17 46.54 -28.81
CA ARG A 3 0.42 45.77 -27.80
C ARG A 3 1.41 44.81 -27.11
N ARG A 4 1.72 45.10 -25.85
CA ARG A 4 2.53 44.28 -24.95
C ARG A 4 1.63 43.36 -24.13
N ASN A 5 1.97 42.11 -24.15
CA ASN A 5 1.78 41.01 -23.20
C ASN A 5 1.31 41.38 -21.78
N ASN A 6 0.17 40.79 -21.41
CA ASN A 6 -0.32 40.70 -20.03
C ASN A 6 -0.77 39.24 -19.72
N ASN A 7 0.10 38.24 -19.90
CA ASN A 7 -0.26 36.84 -19.62
C ASN A 7 0.61 36.12 -18.59
N SER A 8 1.51 36.87 -17.89
CA SER A 8 2.41 36.22 -16.90
C SER A 8 2.01 36.41 -15.43
N LYS A 9 0.91 37.13 -15.14
CA LYS A 9 0.51 37.41 -13.74
C LYS A 9 -0.60 36.49 -13.20
N ASN A 10 -1.27 35.70 -14.03
CA ASN A 10 -2.38 34.85 -13.57
C ASN A 10 -1.97 33.44 -13.10
N ASN A 11 -0.76 32.98 -13.44
CA ASN A 11 -0.31 31.63 -12.99
C ASN A 11 0.31 31.60 -11.59
N LYS A 12 0.74 32.77 -11.07
CA LYS A 12 1.27 32.86 -9.68
C LYS A 12 0.17 33.03 -8.61
N ARG A 13 -1.08 33.33 -8.99
CA ARG A 13 -2.19 33.45 -8.04
C ARG A 13 -2.90 32.13 -7.75
N ARG A 14 -2.89 31.15 -8.67
CA ARG A 14 -3.51 29.83 -8.45
C ARG A 14 -2.75 28.95 -7.47
N THR A 15 -1.44 29.03 -7.43
CA THR A 15 -0.60 28.25 -6.50
C THR A 15 -0.63 28.77 -5.05
N ARG A 16 -1.08 30.01 -4.82
CA ARG A 16 -1.19 30.57 -3.45
C ARG A 16 -2.55 30.35 -2.77
N GLN A 17 -3.59 29.94 -3.49
CA GLN A 17 -4.93 29.75 -2.91
C GLN A 17 -5.14 28.35 -2.28
N SER A 18 -4.33 27.35 -2.61
CA SER A 18 -4.45 26.00 -2.02
C SER A 18 -3.83 25.87 -0.61
N PHE A 19 -3.00 26.82 -0.18
CA PHE A 19 -2.32 26.76 1.11
C PHE A 19 -3.11 27.34 2.31
N ASN A 20 -4.35 27.77 2.12
CA ASN A 20 -5.15 28.38 3.19
C ASN A 20 -6.15 27.42 3.87
N CYS A 21 -6.22 26.15 3.48
CA CYS A 21 -7.03 25.18 4.21
C CYS A 21 -6.28 24.72 5.47
N LYS A 22 -6.33 25.51 6.52
CA LYS A 22 -5.74 25.19 7.84
C LYS A 22 -6.64 24.28 8.68
N THR A 23 -7.80 23.88 8.16
CA THR A 23 -8.80 23.09 8.89
C THR A 23 -9.28 21.92 8.04
N LYS A 24 -9.45 20.78 8.67
CA LYS A 24 -10.08 19.57 8.10
C LYS A 24 -11.37 19.32 8.87
N ARG A 25 -12.44 18.94 8.18
CA ARG A 25 -13.70 18.56 8.79
C ARG A 25 -13.66 17.09 9.18
N ASN A 26 -13.91 16.81 10.44
CA ASN A 26 -14.25 15.52 10.94
C ASN A 26 -15.73 15.53 11.31
N GLY A 27 -16.47 14.44 11.21
CA GLY A 27 -17.91 14.38 11.48
C GLY A 27 -18.38 15.13 12.75
N GLU A 28 -17.49 15.42 13.68
CA GLU A 28 -17.71 16.15 14.92
C GLU A 28 -17.39 17.66 14.86
N GLY A 29 -16.78 18.16 13.76
CA GLY A 29 -16.44 19.59 13.60
C GLY A 29 -15.17 19.87 12.79
N ASP A 30 -14.84 21.16 12.67
CA ASP A 30 -13.62 21.63 12.01
C ASP A 30 -12.46 21.69 13.01
N TYR A 31 -11.31 21.11 12.67
CA TYR A 31 -10.10 21.17 13.48
C TYR A 31 -8.89 21.65 12.67
N ARG A 32 -7.92 22.25 13.37
CA ARG A 32 -6.68 22.69 12.74
C ARG A 32 -5.81 21.51 12.37
N CYS A 33 -5.37 21.46 11.11
CA CYS A 33 -4.42 20.47 10.63
C CYS A 33 -3.03 20.70 11.23
N THR A 34 -2.33 19.62 11.53
CA THR A 34 -0.88 19.64 11.80
C THR A 34 -0.10 19.92 10.52
N LEU A 35 1.17 20.30 10.64
CA LEU A 35 2.04 20.48 9.46
C LEU A 35 2.14 19.19 8.64
N ASP A 36 2.25 18.03 9.30
CA ASP A 36 2.32 16.73 8.63
C ASP A 36 1.05 16.41 7.85
N GLN A 37 -0.13 16.72 8.41
CA GLN A 37 -1.41 16.59 7.71
C GLN A 37 -1.50 17.50 6.48
N ILE A 38 -1.04 18.75 6.59
CA ILE A 38 -0.98 19.67 5.46
C ILE A 38 -0.04 19.14 4.37
N ASN A 39 1.13 18.64 4.75
CA ASN A 39 2.08 18.04 3.82
C ASN A 39 1.49 16.78 3.15
N ALA A 40 0.79 15.94 3.88
CA ALA A 40 0.09 14.78 3.32
C ALA A 40 -0.98 15.20 2.31
N MET A 41 -1.81 16.20 2.63
CA MET A 41 -2.83 16.75 1.71
C MET A 41 -2.20 17.32 0.43
N VAL A 42 -1.05 17.99 0.53
CA VAL A 42 -0.31 18.51 -0.63
C VAL A 42 0.16 17.36 -1.52
N ARG A 43 0.79 16.33 -0.92
CA ARG A 43 1.23 15.13 -1.65
C ARG A 43 0.06 14.45 -2.35
N ASP A 44 -1.06 14.29 -1.67
CA ASP A 44 -2.25 13.62 -2.20
C ASP A 44 -2.97 14.42 -3.30
N SER A 45 -2.74 15.72 -3.38
CA SER A 45 -3.32 16.59 -4.43
C SER A 45 -2.55 16.56 -5.76
N GLU A 46 -1.39 15.94 -5.80
CA GLU A 46 -0.57 15.84 -7.01
C GLU A 46 -1.17 14.81 -8.00
N ILE A 47 -1.14 15.15 -9.30
CA ILE A 47 -1.62 14.26 -10.38
C ILE A 47 -0.76 12.98 -10.46
N LYS A 48 0.55 13.13 -10.21
CA LYS A 48 1.51 12.03 -10.16
C LYS A 48 1.68 11.57 -8.72
N THR A 49 1.40 10.31 -8.46
CA THR A 49 1.56 9.76 -7.10
C THR A 49 3.03 9.74 -6.66
N GLN A 50 3.28 9.89 -5.36
CA GLN A 50 4.62 10.05 -4.80
C GLN A 50 5.54 8.85 -5.05
N ASP A 51 4.95 7.66 -5.16
CA ASP A 51 5.68 6.43 -5.48
C ASP A 51 6.31 6.42 -6.88
N MET A 52 5.89 7.34 -7.77
CA MET A 52 6.48 7.53 -9.10
C MET A 52 7.68 8.50 -9.12
N ASN A 53 8.03 9.11 -7.99
CA ASN A 53 9.18 10.01 -7.90
C ASN A 53 10.50 9.26 -8.07
N ILE A 54 11.44 9.87 -8.78
CA ILE A 54 12.78 9.33 -9.02
C ILE A 54 13.69 9.77 -7.88
N ILE A 55 14.45 8.82 -7.33
CA ILE A 55 15.37 9.04 -6.21
C ILE A 55 16.80 9.16 -6.80
N GLU A 56 17.15 10.34 -7.28
CA GLU A 56 18.42 10.60 -7.98
C GLU A 56 19.67 10.38 -7.10
N SER A 57 19.51 10.38 -5.78
CA SER A 57 20.60 10.09 -4.83
C SER A 57 21.02 8.62 -4.77
N MET A 58 20.30 7.72 -5.46
CA MET A 58 20.50 6.29 -5.42
C MET A 58 20.65 5.70 -6.83
N THR A 59 21.28 4.53 -6.93
CA THR A 59 21.43 3.77 -8.18
C THR A 59 20.67 2.45 -8.08
N ALA A 60 20.55 1.70 -9.19
CA ALA A 60 19.89 0.39 -9.21
C ALA A 60 20.53 -0.66 -8.28
N SER A 61 21.74 -0.40 -7.73
CA SER A 61 22.39 -1.28 -6.76
C SER A 61 21.67 -1.40 -5.41
N VAL A 62 20.65 -0.56 -5.17
CA VAL A 62 19.83 -0.61 -3.95
C VAL A 62 18.85 -1.79 -3.93
N PHE A 63 18.58 -2.39 -5.09
CA PHE A 63 17.60 -3.48 -5.18
C PHE A 63 18.13 -4.80 -4.60
N ASN A 64 17.22 -5.54 -3.97
CA ASN A 64 17.44 -6.92 -3.57
C ASN A 64 17.17 -7.83 -4.79
N THR A 65 18.20 -8.54 -5.22
CA THR A 65 18.15 -9.44 -6.39
C THR A 65 17.24 -10.63 -6.18
N ASP A 66 17.16 -11.16 -4.95
CA ASP A 66 16.34 -12.31 -4.62
C ASP A 66 14.85 -11.97 -4.66
N SER A 67 14.47 -10.80 -4.09
CA SER A 67 13.11 -10.26 -4.18
C SER A 67 12.69 -10.06 -5.64
N LEU A 68 13.57 -9.48 -6.46
CA LEU A 68 13.30 -9.26 -7.88
C LEU A 68 13.13 -10.58 -8.65
N HIS A 69 14.01 -11.54 -8.40
CA HIS A 69 13.94 -12.87 -9.03
C HIS A 69 12.65 -13.61 -8.64
N SER A 70 12.34 -13.64 -7.35
CA SER A 70 11.10 -14.23 -6.83
C SER A 70 9.85 -13.58 -7.43
N TYR A 71 9.85 -12.25 -7.55
CA TYR A 71 8.76 -11.52 -8.18
C TYR A 71 8.58 -11.90 -9.66
N ARG A 72 9.67 -12.02 -10.43
CA ARG A 72 9.61 -12.46 -11.84
C ARG A 72 9.03 -13.85 -11.98
N ILE A 73 9.42 -14.80 -11.11
CA ILE A 73 8.85 -16.16 -11.08
C ILE A 73 7.34 -16.09 -10.80
N LYS A 74 6.94 -15.35 -9.77
CA LYS A 74 5.52 -15.19 -9.43
C LYS A 74 4.72 -14.60 -10.59
N MET A 75 5.23 -13.54 -11.21
CA MET A 75 4.60 -12.91 -12.37
C MET A 75 4.46 -13.90 -13.54
N SER A 76 5.50 -14.69 -13.85
CA SER A 76 5.45 -15.67 -14.94
C SER A 76 4.48 -16.82 -14.67
N THR A 77 4.31 -17.21 -13.40
CA THR A 77 3.31 -18.20 -13.01
C THR A 77 1.87 -17.67 -13.20
N VAL A 78 1.63 -16.42 -12.81
CA VAL A 78 0.29 -15.80 -12.89
C VAL A 78 -0.05 -15.36 -14.32
N LYS A 79 0.94 -14.87 -15.08
CA LYS A 79 0.78 -14.35 -16.44
C LYS A 79 1.81 -14.97 -17.38
N PRO A 80 1.67 -16.26 -17.74
CA PRO A 80 2.69 -17.02 -18.46
C PRO A 80 3.04 -16.48 -19.85
N ASN A 81 2.17 -15.68 -20.47
CA ASN A 81 2.39 -15.09 -21.79
C ASN A 81 2.75 -13.59 -21.73
N ASN A 82 3.16 -13.08 -20.56
CA ASN A 82 3.51 -11.67 -20.45
C ASN A 82 4.89 -11.42 -21.09
N ARG A 83 4.95 -10.48 -22.04
CA ARG A 83 6.17 -10.09 -22.76
C ARG A 83 7.31 -9.61 -21.85
N LEU A 84 7.00 -9.17 -20.62
CA LEU A 84 7.99 -8.70 -19.65
C LEU A 84 8.94 -9.82 -19.18
N GLN A 85 8.57 -11.09 -19.33
CA GLN A 85 9.38 -12.22 -18.86
C GLN A 85 10.73 -12.29 -19.55
N ASN A 86 10.81 -11.91 -20.82
CA ASN A 86 12.00 -12.04 -21.66
C ASN A 86 12.89 -10.79 -21.64
N LEU A 87 12.56 -9.78 -20.85
CA LEU A 87 13.33 -8.56 -20.74
C LEU A 87 14.58 -8.76 -19.88
N SER A 88 15.66 -8.03 -20.17
CA SER A 88 16.79 -7.87 -19.24
C SER A 88 16.31 -7.30 -17.91
N ASP A 89 17.07 -7.46 -16.81
CA ASP A 89 16.66 -6.90 -15.51
C ASP A 89 16.45 -5.39 -15.57
N LYS A 90 17.31 -4.68 -16.28
CA LYS A 90 17.17 -3.23 -16.48
C LYS A 90 15.86 -2.88 -17.21
N ASP A 91 15.61 -3.53 -18.35
CA ASP A 91 14.42 -3.24 -19.15
C ASP A 91 13.15 -3.68 -18.40
N PHE A 92 13.23 -4.76 -17.65
CA PHE A 92 12.17 -5.22 -16.77
C PHE A 92 11.84 -4.19 -15.68
N LEU A 93 12.84 -3.71 -14.93
CA LEU A 93 12.67 -2.69 -13.90
C LEU A 93 12.11 -1.39 -14.49
N GLN A 94 12.55 -1.00 -15.68
CA GLN A 94 12.02 0.17 -16.38
C GLN A 94 10.55 -0.03 -16.79
N ALA A 95 10.22 -1.19 -17.33
CA ALA A 95 8.84 -1.52 -17.75
C ALA A 95 7.88 -1.60 -16.56
N LEU A 96 8.36 -2.03 -15.38
CA LEU A 96 7.62 -1.97 -14.12
C LEU A 96 7.42 -0.53 -13.61
N GLY A 97 8.24 0.41 -14.05
CA GLY A 97 8.34 1.74 -13.44
C GLY A 97 9.12 1.74 -12.12
N ALA A 98 9.94 0.70 -11.88
CA ALA A 98 10.81 0.60 -10.70
C ALA A 98 12.07 1.44 -10.83
N ILE A 99 12.49 1.78 -12.05
CA ILE A 99 13.53 2.75 -12.37
C ILE A 99 13.01 3.77 -13.37
N GLY A 100 13.58 4.98 -13.33
CA GLY A 100 13.31 6.06 -14.28
C GLY A 100 14.58 6.84 -14.58
N VAL A 101 14.52 7.70 -15.62
CA VAL A 101 15.62 8.56 -16.04
C VAL A 101 15.58 9.85 -15.24
N GLY A 102 16.66 10.14 -14.49
CA GLY A 102 16.83 11.37 -13.73
C GLY A 102 17.21 12.57 -14.59
N ALA A 103 17.42 13.72 -13.96
CA ALA A 103 17.86 14.94 -14.63
C ALA A 103 19.30 14.84 -15.20
N ASP A 104 20.11 13.96 -14.63
CA ASP A 104 21.46 13.59 -15.09
C ASP A 104 21.47 12.62 -16.28
N LEU A 105 20.30 12.26 -16.81
CA LEU A 105 20.09 11.28 -17.88
C LEU A 105 20.49 9.84 -17.52
N LEU A 106 20.73 9.55 -16.24
CA LEU A 106 21.00 8.21 -15.75
C LEU A 106 19.73 7.52 -15.21
N PHE A 107 19.80 6.20 -15.05
CA PHE A 107 18.71 5.43 -14.45
C PHE A 107 18.85 5.38 -12.94
N HIS A 108 17.79 5.79 -12.26
CA HIS A 108 17.68 5.79 -10.81
C HIS A 108 16.44 5.00 -10.36
N PRO A 109 16.41 4.46 -9.13
CA PRO A 109 15.19 3.87 -8.60
C PRO A 109 14.07 4.91 -8.48
N THR A 110 12.85 4.49 -8.75
CA THR A 110 11.67 5.23 -8.31
C THR A 110 11.36 4.88 -6.86
N ALA A 111 10.56 5.69 -6.20
CA ALA A 111 10.07 5.41 -4.86
C ALA A 111 9.34 4.04 -4.81
N ALA A 112 8.50 3.73 -5.82
CA ALA A 112 7.84 2.42 -5.94
C ALA A 112 8.85 1.28 -6.07
N GLY A 113 9.86 1.44 -6.94
CA GLY A 113 10.90 0.43 -7.10
C GLY A 113 11.68 0.18 -5.81
N LEU A 114 12.08 1.25 -5.12
CA LEU A 114 12.78 1.16 -3.84
C LEU A 114 11.92 0.45 -2.79
N LEU A 115 10.66 0.84 -2.62
CA LEU A 115 9.75 0.23 -1.65
C LEU A 115 9.46 -1.24 -1.97
N MET A 116 9.26 -1.59 -3.24
CA MET A 116 8.90 -2.96 -3.66
C MET A 116 10.08 -3.93 -3.62
N PHE A 117 11.30 -3.47 -3.96
CA PHE A 117 12.44 -4.37 -4.20
C PHE A 117 13.73 -3.91 -3.53
N GLY A 118 13.73 -2.79 -2.83
CA GLY A 118 14.92 -2.25 -2.18
C GLY A 118 15.37 -3.08 -0.99
N ARG A 119 16.67 -3.02 -0.67
CA ARG A 119 17.17 -3.50 0.63
C ARG A 119 16.78 -2.52 1.72
N SER A 120 16.43 -3.03 2.90
CA SER A 120 15.82 -2.25 3.99
C SER A 120 16.67 -1.05 4.43
N GLU A 121 17.99 -1.15 4.36
CA GLU A 121 18.92 -0.05 4.68
C GLU A 121 18.73 1.18 3.79
N PHE A 122 18.48 0.98 2.48
CA PHE A 122 18.24 2.06 1.53
C PHE A 122 16.81 2.60 1.64
N ILE A 123 15.83 1.72 1.89
CA ILE A 123 14.45 2.15 2.15
C ILE A 123 14.41 3.06 3.38
N LYS A 124 15.04 2.68 4.48
CA LYS A 124 15.09 3.49 5.71
C LYS A 124 15.86 4.80 5.57
N LYS A 125 16.79 4.88 4.62
CA LYS A 125 17.49 6.12 4.31
C LYS A 125 16.56 7.15 3.67
N GLU A 126 15.65 6.71 2.79
CA GLU A 126 14.65 7.58 2.14
C GLU A 126 13.41 7.77 3.02
N TYR A 127 12.99 6.72 3.71
CA TYR A 127 11.81 6.67 4.58
C TYR A 127 12.22 6.31 6.01
N PRO A 128 12.63 7.28 6.85
CA PRO A 128 13.16 6.99 8.19
C PRO A 128 12.14 6.28 9.11
N SER A 129 10.84 6.52 8.90
CA SER A 129 9.76 5.88 9.66
C SER A 129 9.27 4.56 9.04
N TYR A 130 9.93 4.06 7.98
CA TYR A 130 9.53 2.82 7.34
C TYR A 130 9.54 1.66 8.32
N CYS A 131 8.37 1.08 8.53
CA CYS A 131 8.16 -0.08 9.39
C CYS A 131 7.03 -0.93 8.81
N LEU A 132 7.31 -2.20 8.57
CA LEU A 132 6.33 -3.23 8.28
C LEU A 132 6.39 -4.24 9.41
N GLU A 133 5.26 -4.60 9.98
CA GLU A 133 5.20 -5.52 11.11
C GLU A 133 3.97 -6.41 11.02
N TYR A 134 4.18 -7.71 11.09
CA TYR A 134 3.16 -8.72 11.35
C TYR A 134 3.43 -9.36 12.69
N LYS A 135 2.42 -9.38 13.55
CA LYS A 135 2.44 -10.03 14.86
C LYS A 135 1.27 -11.00 14.97
N GLU A 136 1.58 -12.22 15.33
CA GLU A 136 0.61 -13.24 15.67
C GLU A 136 0.77 -13.63 17.13
N THR A 137 -0.35 -13.74 17.85
CA THR A 137 -0.42 -14.23 19.22
C THR A 137 -1.44 -15.35 19.27
N THR A 138 -1.03 -16.54 19.67
CA THR A 138 -1.92 -17.69 19.87
C THR A 138 -2.28 -17.85 21.34
N GLN A 139 -3.32 -18.66 21.64
CA GLN A 139 -3.73 -18.96 23.04
C GLN A 139 -2.61 -19.58 23.89
N ASP A 140 -1.66 -20.25 23.28
CA ASP A 140 -0.48 -20.83 23.95
C ASP A 140 0.66 -19.82 24.16
N ASP A 141 0.40 -18.51 24.06
CA ASP A 141 1.39 -17.44 24.14
C ASP A 141 2.59 -17.58 23.16
N LYS A 142 2.38 -18.31 22.08
CA LYS A 142 3.36 -18.35 21.00
C LYS A 142 3.26 -17.09 20.16
N HIS A 143 4.39 -16.42 20.01
CA HIS A 143 4.48 -15.21 19.21
C HIS A 143 5.24 -15.48 17.90
N THR A 144 4.65 -15.11 16.78
CA THR A 144 5.33 -15.05 15.49
C THR A 144 5.42 -13.57 15.08
N ILE A 145 6.62 -13.13 14.71
CA ILE A 145 6.86 -11.76 14.25
C ILE A 145 7.57 -11.82 12.90
N ILE A 146 7.00 -11.14 11.89
CA ILE A 146 7.67 -10.84 10.61
C ILE A 146 7.78 -9.32 10.56
N SER A 147 8.97 -8.78 10.39
CA SER A 147 9.18 -7.34 10.48
C SER A 147 10.27 -6.87 9.50
N SER A 148 10.19 -5.63 9.03
CA SER A 148 11.25 -4.95 8.29
C SER A 148 12.30 -4.28 9.18
N ASN A 149 12.27 -4.53 10.50
CA ASN A 149 13.24 -4.01 11.45
C ASN A 149 14.57 -4.78 11.40
N LEU A 150 15.58 -4.27 12.07
CA LEU A 150 16.94 -4.84 12.12
C LEU A 150 16.90 -6.35 12.46
N ASN A 151 17.66 -7.15 11.71
CA ASN A 151 17.74 -8.61 11.79
C ASN A 151 16.48 -9.36 11.31
N SER A 152 15.69 -8.75 10.44
CA SER A 152 14.46 -9.35 9.93
C SER A 152 14.70 -10.13 8.64
N ASP A 153 13.87 -11.16 8.44
CA ASP A 153 13.79 -11.91 7.19
C ASP A 153 13.10 -11.16 6.05
N CYS A 154 12.64 -9.92 6.28
CA CYS A 154 11.82 -9.15 5.36
C CYS A 154 12.49 -7.79 5.09
N GLU A 155 12.84 -7.49 3.85
CA GLU A 155 13.51 -6.24 3.50
C GLU A 155 12.56 -5.18 2.95
N ASN A 156 11.59 -5.58 2.12
CA ASN A 156 10.77 -4.67 1.32
C ASN A 156 9.29 -5.10 1.30
N LEU A 157 8.47 -4.35 0.56
CA LEU A 157 7.02 -4.61 0.49
C LEU A 157 6.70 -5.97 -0.11
N TYR A 158 7.42 -6.37 -1.15
CA TYR A 158 7.17 -7.65 -1.81
C TYR A 158 7.49 -8.82 -0.89
N ASP A 159 8.65 -8.81 -0.22
CA ASP A 159 9.03 -9.84 0.74
C ASP A 159 8.04 -9.94 1.90
N PHE A 160 7.64 -8.79 2.45
CA PHE A 160 6.64 -8.73 3.52
C PHE A 160 5.32 -9.34 3.07
N PHE A 161 4.82 -8.91 1.91
CA PHE A 161 3.57 -9.40 1.36
C PHE A 161 3.58 -10.93 1.19
N ILE A 162 4.62 -11.48 0.56
CA ILE A 162 4.71 -12.93 0.31
C ILE A 162 4.76 -13.69 1.63
N LYS A 163 5.65 -13.34 2.55
CA LYS A 163 5.85 -14.06 3.82
C LYS A 163 4.62 -14.00 4.72
N VAL A 164 4.01 -12.83 4.84
CA VAL A 164 2.80 -12.66 5.64
C VAL A 164 1.63 -13.42 5.02
N PHE A 165 1.46 -13.34 3.70
CA PHE A 165 0.37 -14.03 3.03
C PHE A 165 0.51 -15.56 3.10
N GLU A 166 1.72 -16.10 2.93
CA GLU A 166 2.00 -17.54 3.10
C GLU A 166 1.68 -18.00 4.53
N LYS A 167 2.13 -17.23 5.53
CA LYS A 167 1.86 -17.54 6.94
C LYS A 167 0.35 -17.55 7.23
N ILE A 168 -0.38 -16.49 6.85
CA ILE A 168 -1.82 -16.41 7.08
C ILE A 168 -2.58 -17.53 6.34
N SER A 169 -2.22 -17.80 5.09
CA SER A 169 -2.88 -18.83 4.29
C SER A 169 -2.71 -20.24 4.85
N SER A 170 -1.57 -20.52 5.49
CA SER A 170 -1.35 -21.79 6.18
C SER A 170 -2.20 -21.90 7.45
N ASP A 171 -2.27 -20.82 8.21
CA ASP A 171 -2.93 -20.82 9.53
C ASP A 171 -4.46 -20.82 9.42
N ILE A 172 -5.03 -20.10 8.46
CA ILE A 172 -6.49 -20.04 8.28
C ILE A 172 -7.07 -21.42 8.00
N LYS A 173 -6.36 -22.26 7.26
CA LYS A 173 -6.76 -23.66 7.05
C LYS A 173 -6.93 -24.46 8.36
N LEU A 174 -6.21 -24.05 9.41
CA LEU A 174 -6.25 -24.70 10.72
C LEU A 174 -7.25 -24.03 11.69
N THR A 175 -7.43 -22.71 11.57
CA THR A 175 -8.19 -21.89 12.54
C THR A 175 -9.66 -21.80 12.21
N VAL A 176 -10.01 -21.72 10.91
CA VAL A 176 -11.40 -21.52 10.50
C VAL A 176 -12.06 -22.87 10.32
N ASN A 177 -12.87 -23.28 11.32
CA ASN A 177 -13.67 -24.52 11.30
C ASN A 177 -14.88 -24.40 10.35
N ILE A 178 -14.67 -23.80 9.18
CA ILE A 178 -15.68 -23.61 8.15
C ILE A 178 -15.69 -24.86 7.27
N LYS A 179 -16.83 -25.53 7.19
CA LYS A 179 -17.06 -26.68 6.30
C LYS A 179 -17.08 -26.30 4.81
N SER A 180 -17.04 -25.01 4.48
CA SER A 180 -17.06 -24.45 3.13
C SER A 180 -15.66 -24.20 2.58
N ASP A 181 -15.57 -23.93 1.26
CA ASP A 181 -14.32 -23.53 0.60
C ASP A 181 -13.76 -22.24 1.22
N ILE A 182 -12.53 -22.29 1.73
CA ILE A 182 -11.84 -21.16 2.34
C ILE A 182 -11.12 -20.26 1.32
N THR A 183 -11.11 -20.66 0.05
CA THR A 183 -10.42 -19.91 -1.03
C THR A 183 -10.91 -18.45 -1.12
N PRO A 184 -12.22 -18.14 -1.04
CA PRO A 184 -12.70 -16.77 -1.05
C PRO A 184 -12.16 -15.92 0.11
N ILE A 185 -12.07 -16.50 1.32
CA ILE A 185 -11.55 -15.80 2.51
C ILE A 185 -10.05 -15.49 2.33
N THR A 186 -9.26 -16.47 1.88
CA THR A 186 -7.85 -16.27 1.62
C THR A 186 -7.60 -15.22 0.53
N THR A 187 -8.41 -15.22 -0.53
CA THR A 187 -8.33 -14.20 -1.59
C THR A 187 -8.69 -12.81 -1.07
N ALA A 188 -9.73 -12.70 -0.24
CA ALA A 188 -10.12 -11.43 0.36
C ALA A 188 -9.05 -10.90 1.35
N LEU A 189 -8.36 -11.78 2.08
CA LEU A 189 -7.23 -11.39 2.94
C LEU A 189 -6.02 -10.96 2.14
N GLN A 190 -5.74 -11.62 1.02
CA GLN A 190 -4.70 -11.20 0.09
C GLN A 190 -4.97 -9.79 -0.43
N GLU A 191 -6.20 -9.51 -0.81
CA GLU A 191 -6.67 -8.18 -1.24
C GLU A 191 -6.56 -7.15 -0.11
N ALA A 192 -6.97 -7.50 1.12
CA ALA A 192 -6.88 -6.61 2.27
C ALA A 192 -5.44 -6.21 2.59
N LEU A 193 -4.50 -7.18 2.57
CA LEU A 193 -3.08 -6.91 2.79
C LEU A 193 -2.50 -6.03 1.67
N ALA A 194 -2.79 -6.33 0.41
CA ALA A 194 -2.35 -5.53 -0.72
C ALA A 194 -2.88 -4.10 -0.64
N ASN A 195 -4.17 -3.91 -0.37
CA ASN A 195 -4.79 -2.60 -0.23
C ASN A 195 -4.15 -1.76 0.89
N CYS A 196 -3.79 -2.39 2.00
CA CYS A 196 -3.07 -1.75 3.08
C CYS A 196 -1.69 -1.23 2.61
N LEU A 197 -0.91 -2.05 1.90
CA LEU A 197 0.40 -1.67 1.38
C LEU A 197 0.31 -0.62 0.26
N ILE A 198 -0.69 -0.74 -0.62
CA ILE A 198 -0.91 0.20 -1.74
C ILE A 198 -1.32 1.59 -1.23
N ASN A 199 -2.09 1.66 -0.14
CA ASN A 199 -2.65 2.93 0.34
C ASN A 199 -1.89 3.55 1.52
N ALA A 200 -0.82 2.93 2.00
CA ALA A 200 0.00 3.48 3.07
C ALA A 200 0.71 4.78 2.65
N ASP A 201 0.71 5.78 3.53
CA ASP A 201 1.56 6.97 3.43
C ASP A 201 2.94 6.66 4.01
N TYR A 202 3.88 6.27 3.15
CA TYR A 202 5.24 5.92 3.57
C TYR A 202 6.07 7.11 4.06
N TYR A 203 5.63 8.35 3.83
CA TYR A 203 6.19 9.56 4.45
C TYR A 203 5.58 9.87 5.82
N GLY A 204 4.57 9.10 6.23
CA GLY A 204 3.96 9.22 7.56
C GLY A 204 4.87 8.76 8.69
N SER A 205 4.48 9.07 9.92
CA SER A 205 5.25 8.72 11.12
C SER A 205 5.02 7.28 11.62
N ASN A 206 3.99 6.61 11.14
CA ASN A 206 3.62 5.25 11.54
C ASN A 206 3.96 4.25 10.45
N GLY A 207 4.15 2.97 10.85
CA GLY A 207 4.32 1.86 9.93
C GLY A 207 3.01 1.15 9.57
N VAL A 208 3.12 0.19 8.66
CA VAL A 208 2.06 -0.79 8.39
C VAL A 208 2.15 -1.89 9.43
N VAL A 209 1.06 -2.14 10.14
CA VAL A 209 1.01 -3.14 11.21
C VAL A 209 -0.16 -4.08 10.97
N MET A 210 0.14 -5.37 10.98
CA MET A 210 -0.86 -6.43 10.94
C MET A 210 -0.77 -7.27 12.21
N ARG A 211 -1.90 -7.47 12.87
CA ARG A 211 -2.01 -8.32 14.07
C ARG A 211 -3.02 -9.42 13.82
N LYS A 212 -2.66 -10.63 14.21
CA LYS A 212 -3.54 -11.79 14.16
C LYS A 212 -3.62 -12.42 15.54
N ASP A 213 -4.82 -12.69 15.99
CA ASP A 213 -5.14 -13.60 17.07
C ASP A 213 -6.01 -14.76 16.56
N ASP A 214 -6.50 -15.62 17.45
CA ASP A 214 -7.31 -16.79 17.06
C ASP A 214 -8.67 -16.41 16.46
N GLU A 215 -9.19 -15.22 16.74
CA GLU A 215 -10.52 -14.79 16.35
C GLU A 215 -10.55 -13.74 15.25
N ARG A 216 -9.42 -13.01 15.04
CA ARG A 216 -9.41 -11.86 14.13
C ARG A 216 -8.05 -11.56 13.54
N ILE A 217 -8.11 -10.82 12.44
CA ILE A 217 -6.97 -10.11 11.86
C ILE A 217 -7.29 -8.62 11.88
N THR A 218 -6.33 -7.82 12.33
CA THR A 218 -6.37 -6.36 12.29
C THR A 218 -5.24 -5.87 11.41
N ILE A 219 -5.56 -5.10 10.37
CA ILE A 219 -4.58 -4.53 9.43
C ILE A 219 -4.67 -3.01 9.53
N SER A 220 -3.54 -2.35 9.70
CA SER A 220 -3.47 -0.91 9.94
C SER A 220 -2.37 -0.27 9.10
N ASN A 221 -2.69 0.83 8.43
CA ASN A 221 -1.73 1.60 7.63
C ASN A 221 -1.84 3.11 7.88
N PRO A 222 -0.71 3.83 7.79
CA PRO A 222 -0.69 5.29 7.89
C PRO A 222 -1.40 5.95 6.69
N GLY A 223 -1.95 7.14 6.93
CA GLY A 223 -2.72 7.92 5.97
C GLY A 223 -4.23 7.74 6.13
N GLY A 224 -5.01 8.73 5.69
CA GLY A 224 -6.46 8.69 5.68
C GLY A 224 -7.03 8.15 4.36
N PHE A 225 -8.33 7.95 4.31
CA PHE A 225 -9.03 7.61 3.08
C PHE A 225 -8.94 8.75 2.05
N ARG A 226 -8.75 8.38 0.77
CA ARG A 226 -8.77 9.31 -0.36
C ARG A 226 -10.14 9.36 -1.03
N VAL A 227 -11.00 8.40 -0.73
CA VAL A 227 -12.39 8.32 -1.17
C VAL A 227 -13.30 8.23 0.05
N GLU A 228 -14.55 8.66 -0.08
CA GLU A 228 -15.54 8.49 0.98
C GLU A 228 -15.74 7.02 1.32
N LEU A 229 -15.81 6.68 2.61
CA LEU A 229 -15.88 5.29 3.08
C LEU A 229 -17.10 4.54 2.51
N ASP A 230 -18.25 5.20 2.42
CA ASP A 230 -19.45 4.59 1.86
C ASP A 230 -19.31 4.31 0.35
N ALA A 231 -18.61 5.20 -0.37
CA ALA A 231 -18.28 4.98 -1.78
C ALA A 231 -17.29 3.81 -1.95
N ALA A 232 -16.29 3.70 -1.08
CA ALA A 232 -15.36 2.57 -1.07
C ALA A 232 -16.05 1.23 -0.78
N ARG A 233 -17.04 1.21 0.13
CA ARG A 233 -17.87 0.03 0.44
C ARG A 233 -18.81 -0.34 -0.71
N ALA A 234 -19.36 0.64 -1.43
CA ALA A 234 -20.20 0.40 -2.60
C ALA A 234 -19.39 -0.18 -3.77
N GLY A 235 -18.07 0.13 -3.83
CA GLY A 235 -17.17 -0.30 -4.89
C GLY A 235 -17.26 0.54 -6.17
N GLY A 236 -16.36 0.27 -7.12
CA GLY A 236 -16.33 0.95 -8.41
C GLY A 236 -15.57 2.28 -8.43
N ILE A 237 -15.01 2.72 -7.30
CA ILE A 237 -14.16 3.90 -7.20
C ILE A 237 -12.80 3.48 -6.64
N SER A 238 -11.73 3.82 -7.37
CA SER A 238 -10.36 3.54 -6.97
C SER A 238 -9.51 4.81 -7.07
N ASP A 239 -8.94 5.22 -5.96
CA ASP A 239 -7.96 6.31 -5.89
C ASP A 239 -6.78 5.88 -5.01
N PRO A 240 -5.91 4.98 -5.51
CA PRO A 240 -4.80 4.45 -4.74
C PRO A 240 -3.73 5.53 -4.50
N ARG A 241 -3.17 5.56 -3.28
CA ARG A 241 -2.09 6.48 -2.93
C ARG A 241 -0.80 6.18 -3.71
N ASN A 242 -0.52 4.90 -3.95
CA ASN A 242 0.69 4.43 -4.60
C ASN A 242 0.33 3.64 -5.88
N THR A 243 0.10 4.36 -6.98
CA THR A 243 -0.39 3.75 -8.24
C THR A 243 0.64 2.86 -8.92
N ALA A 244 1.94 3.16 -8.80
CA ALA A 244 2.98 2.30 -9.38
C ALA A 244 3.11 0.99 -8.58
N ILE A 245 3.04 1.04 -7.24
CA ILE A 245 3.01 -0.15 -6.38
C ILE A 245 1.77 -1.00 -6.71
N MET A 246 0.59 -0.39 -6.85
CA MET A 246 -0.63 -1.11 -7.25
C MET A 246 -0.45 -1.87 -8.57
N ARG A 247 0.14 -1.21 -9.59
CA ARG A 247 0.41 -1.87 -10.88
C ARG A 247 1.36 -3.06 -10.74
N MET A 248 2.36 -2.96 -9.87
CA MET A 248 3.27 -4.07 -9.59
C MET A 248 2.54 -5.25 -8.91
N PHE A 249 1.68 -5.00 -7.93
CA PHE A 249 0.85 -6.05 -7.32
C PHE A 249 -0.11 -6.70 -8.35
N ASN A 250 -0.73 -5.93 -9.23
CA ASN A 250 -1.62 -6.45 -10.27
C ASN A 250 -0.90 -7.38 -11.28
N LEU A 251 0.39 -7.16 -11.53
CA LEU A 251 1.18 -8.03 -12.40
C LEU A 251 1.39 -9.43 -11.81
N ILE A 252 1.38 -9.56 -10.51
CA ILE A 252 1.47 -10.85 -9.79
C ILE A 252 0.10 -11.39 -9.36
N GLY A 253 -0.99 -10.84 -9.93
CA GLY A 253 -2.36 -11.33 -9.70
C GLY A 253 -2.95 -10.92 -8.36
N VAL A 254 -2.48 -9.83 -7.78
CA VAL A 254 -2.94 -9.31 -6.49
C VAL A 254 -3.55 -7.92 -6.68
N GLY A 255 -4.69 -7.70 -6.06
CA GLY A 255 -5.45 -6.46 -6.19
C GLY A 255 -6.27 -6.39 -7.49
N SER A 256 -7.31 -5.58 -7.46
CA SER A 256 -8.11 -5.23 -8.63
C SER A 256 -8.01 -3.74 -8.93
N ASN A 257 -8.07 -3.37 -10.23
CA ASN A 257 -8.14 -1.97 -10.62
C ASN A 257 -9.56 -1.39 -10.56
N ASP A 258 -10.54 -2.22 -10.22
CA ASP A 258 -11.96 -1.94 -10.44
C ASP A 258 -12.61 -1.23 -9.24
N GLY A 259 -11.84 -0.98 -8.16
CA GLY A 259 -12.35 -0.36 -6.94
C GLY A 259 -13.31 -1.24 -6.13
N PHE A 260 -13.40 -2.54 -6.41
CA PHE A 260 -14.28 -3.47 -5.71
C PHE A 260 -13.59 -4.24 -4.56
N GLY A 261 -12.32 -3.99 -4.28
CA GLY A 261 -11.57 -4.74 -3.27
C GLY A 261 -12.22 -4.73 -1.89
N ILE A 262 -12.60 -3.55 -1.39
CA ILE A 262 -13.28 -3.43 -0.08
C ILE A 262 -14.67 -4.07 -0.12
N SER A 263 -15.50 -3.79 -1.12
CA SER A 263 -16.83 -4.38 -1.23
C SER A 263 -16.79 -5.90 -1.33
N ASN A 264 -15.80 -6.45 -2.02
CA ASN A 264 -15.59 -7.90 -2.11
C ASN A 264 -15.25 -8.52 -0.74
N ILE A 265 -14.38 -7.88 0.05
CA ILE A 265 -14.06 -8.32 1.42
C ILE A 265 -15.35 -8.41 2.26
N PHE A 266 -16.20 -7.37 2.25
CA PHE A 266 -17.47 -7.39 2.97
C PHE A 266 -18.41 -8.48 2.47
N SER A 267 -18.53 -8.67 1.16
CA SER A 267 -19.36 -9.70 0.53
C SER A 267 -18.92 -11.11 0.94
N VAL A 268 -17.60 -11.37 0.94
CA VAL A 268 -17.03 -12.66 1.34
C VAL A 268 -17.35 -12.96 2.81
N TRP A 269 -17.15 -12.01 3.73
CA TRP A 269 -17.46 -12.19 5.15
C TRP A 269 -18.93 -12.48 5.36
N LYS A 270 -19.80 -11.69 4.74
CA LYS A 270 -21.26 -11.89 4.80
C LYS A 270 -21.70 -13.26 4.28
N SER A 271 -21.16 -13.70 3.15
CA SER A 271 -21.52 -14.98 2.53
C SER A 271 -21.10 -16.20 3.36
N HIS A 272 -20.11 -16.03 4.25
CA HIS A 272 -19.64 -17.07 5.17
C HIS A 272 -20.28 -16.98 6.56
N GLY A 273 -21.24 -16.06 6.77
CA GLY A 273 -21.90 -15.86 8.05
C GLY A 273 -20.97 -15.42 9.17
N LEU A 274 -19.91 -14.66 8.82
CA LEU A 274 -18.96 -14.11 9.78
C LEU A 274 -19.34 -12.68 10.16
N VAL A 275 -18.95 -12.25 11.37
CA VAL A 275 -19.11 -10.87 11.81
C VAL A 275 -18.49 -9.93 10.77
N LEU A 276 -19.28 -8.96 10.29
CA LEU A 276 -18.89 -8.08 9.20
C LEU A 276 -17.60 -7.30 9.51
N PRO A 277 -16.77 -7.04 8.48
CA PRO A 277 -15.57 -6.25 8.63
C PRO A 277 -15.86 -4.86 9.19
N VAL A 278 -14.96 -4.35 10.03
CA VAL A 278 -15.02 -3.00 10.58
C VAL A 278 -13.84 -2.19 10.04
N ILE A 279 -14.13 -1.01 9.52
CA ILE A 279 -13.12 -0.05 9.09
C ILE A 279 -13.20 1.16 10.00
N GLU A 280 -12.07 1.52 10.60
CA GLU A 280 -11.91 2.67 11.48
C GLU A 280 -10.88 3.63 10.87
N GLU A 281 -11.18 4.92 10.87
CA GLU A 281 -10.24 5.97 10.52
C GLU A 281 -9.90 6.79 11.77
N SER A 282 -8.63 6.95 12.03
CA SER A 282 -8.12 7.83 13.08
C SER A 282 -7.43 9.04 12.44
N PHE A 283 -7.50 10.20 13.10
CA PHE A 283 -7.01 11.47 12.57
C PHE A 283 -5.78 12.02 13.32
N LYS A 284 -5.41 11.39 14.43
CA LYS A 284 -4.24 11.81 15.23
C LYS A 284 -3.55 10.60 15.87
N PRO A 285 -2.56 10.02 15.19
CA PRO A 285 -2.12 10.21 13.81
C PRO A 285 -3.14 9.70 12.78
N GLU A 286 -3.06 10.20 11.55
CA GLU A 286 -3.89 9.68 10.46
C GLU A 286 -3.55 8.23 10.18
N ASN A 287 -4.57 7.37 10.28
CA ASN A 287 -4.40 5.94 10.13
C ASN A 287 -5.74 5.26 9.80
N ILE A 288 -5.68 4.23 8.97
CA ILE A 288 -6.83 3.38 8.66
C ILE A 288 -6.59 2.03 9.30
N THR A 289 -7.62 1.48 9.91
CA THR A 289 -7.59 0.13 10.51
C THR A 289 -8.77 -0.69 9.99
N LEU A 290 -8.47 -1.82 9.37
CA LEU A 290 -9.44 -2.84 8.96
C LEU A 290 -9.38 -4.01 9.95
N LYS A 291 -10.54 -4.36 10.52
CA LYS A 291 -10.71 -5.50 11.45
C LYS A 291 -11.55 -6.58 10.77
N LEU A 292 -11.04 -7.78 10.71
CA LEU A 292 -11.62 -8.96 10.06
C LEU A 292 -11.79 -10.06 11.10
N SER A 293 -13.03 -10.33 11.52
CA SER A 293 -13.33 -11.36 12.51
C SER A 293 -13.62 -12.71 11.84
N PHE A 294 -13.15 -13.79 12.45
CA PHE A 294 -13.49 -15.17 12.05
C PHE A 294 -14.58 -15.79 12.92
N VAL A 295 -15.18 -14.98 13.81
CA VAL A 295 -16.29 -15.40 14.65
C VAL A 295 -17.59 -15.37 13.83
N PRO A 296 -18.44 -16.40 13.93
CA PRO A 296 -19.77 -16.40 13.30
C PRO A 296 -20.63 -15.23 13.78
N GLU A 297 -21.43 -14.68 12.87
CA GLU A 297 -22.47 -13.71 13.21
C GLU A 297 -23.58 -14.44 14.02
N SER A 298 -23.90 -13.91 15.20
CA SER A 298 -24.88 -14.49 16.14
C SER A 298 -26.33 -14.30 15.70
#